data_52ec0e02c48b92cceac4ab8f526d280d
#
_entry.id   52ec0e02c48b92cceac4ab8f526d280d
#
_cell.length_a   1.000
_cell.length_b   1.000
_cell.length_c   1.000
_cell.angle_alpha   90.00
_cell.angle_beta   90.00
_cell.angle_gamma   90.00
#
_symmetry.space_group_name_H-M   'P 1'
#
loop_
_entity.id
_entity.type
_entity.pdbx_description
1 polymer ?
#
loop_
_entity_poly.entity_id
_entity_poly.type
_entity_poly.pdbx_seq_one_letter_code
_entity_poly.pdbx_strand_id
1 'polypeptide(L)'
;LFNSSKAPKRPFTRMDSQNPEDLWTWMDTMRDKGLDSLAILHNSNQSNGQAFRLAYFDGRPLDQAYAEQRMRNEPMVEITQIKGTSETHPRLSPNDEWAGFEILNTRKGKTNFYSSPPGSYVREALMNGMALEREDRGNPFKLGFIGSSDNHNSSGSYEEDNYFGTTPLTGIPEVRASIPLNGVYGEMRTAQFGASGLAGVWAEENTRAAIFNALRRKETFGTSGNRIKLRFFGGFDLSSIDLDSEDLAKRAYGKGVPMGSDLMGQGTKAPSFIVWAHRDSYGAPLQRLQIIKGWDDHGYKQETREKIDDVACSDGLEVDTLTHRCLSNGAKVTLTNCSIANAKVASELQTFCTDPD
;
A
#
# COMPACT_ATOMS: atom_id res chain seq x y z
N LEU A 1 -13.09 -2.41 -11.09
CA LEU A 1 -14.23 -2.72 -10.21
C LEU A 1 -15.43 -1.85 -10.57
N PHE A 2 -16.63 -2.39 -10.48
CA PHE A 2 -17.89 -1.68 -10.73
C PHE A 2 -18.79 -1.73 -9.50
N ASN A 3 -19.54 -0.67 -9.25
CA ASN A 3 -20.51 -0.57 -8.16
C ASN A 3 -21.77 -1.46 -8.39
N SER A 4 -21.94 -1.99 -9.58
CA SER A 4 -23.11 -2.76 -10.03
C SER A 4 -22.73 -4.15 -10.53
N SER A 5 -23.70 -5.07 -10.52
CA SER A 5 -23.57 -6.36 -11.21
C SER A 5 -23.63 -6.24 -12.75
N LYS A 6 -24.07 -5.09 -13.25
CA LYS A 6 -24.12 -4.78 -14.68
C LYS A 6 -22.76 -4.22 -15.09
N ALA A 7 -21.90 -5.02 -15.67
CA ALA A 7 -20.66 -4.57 -16.26
C ALA A 7 -20.85 -4.33 -17.77
N PRO A 8 -20.02 -3.48 -18.40
CA PRO A 8 -19.98 -3.37 -19.86
C PRO A 8 -19.71 -4.71 -20.52
N LYS A 9 -20.37 -5.00 -21.64
CA LYS A 9 -20.16 -6.27 -22.38
C LYS A 9 -18.72 -6.43 -22.85
N ARG A 10 -18.04 -5.33 -23.15
CA ARG A 10 -16.64 -5.30 -23.53
C ARG A 10 -15.89 -4.36 -22.59
N PRO A 11 -14.84 -4.83 -21.88
CA PRO A 11 -13.98 -3.98 -21.09
C PRO A 11 -13.08 -3.14 -21.98
N PHE A 12 -12.63 -1.98 -21.49
CA PHE A 12 -11.53 -1.25 -22.07
C PHE A 12 -10.22 -1.99 -21.80
N THR A 13 -9.34 -2.06 -22.78
CA THR A 13 -8.08 -2.80 -22.70
C THR A 13 -6.94 -2.02 -23.34
N ARG A 14 -5.69 -2.46 -23.10
CA ARG A 14 -4.52 -1.90 -23.76
C ARG A 14 -4.56 -2.05 -25.31
N MET A 15 -5.45 -2.87 -25.83
CA MET A 15 -5.67 -2.99 -27.30
C MET A 15 -6.49 -1.83 -27.83
N ASP A 16 -7.27 -1.17 -26.96
CA ASP A 16 -8.02 0.03 -27.30
C ASP A 16 -7.12 1.27 -27.22
N SER A 17 -6.33 1.38 -26.14
CA SER A 17 -5.28 2.40 -25.97
C SER A 17 -4.26 1.98 -24.91
N GLN A 18 -3.02 2.46 -25.04
CA GLN A 18 -1.97 2.33 -24.03
C GLN A 18 -1.90 3.57 -23.11
N ASN A 19 -2.65 4.63 -23.45
CA ASN A 19 -2.75 5.83 -22.64
C ASN A 19 -3.75 5.62 -21.49
N PRO A 20 -3.36 5.72 -20.20
CA PRO A 20 -4.26 5.57 -19.07
C PRO A 20 -5.38 6.62 -19.03
N GLU A 21 -5.13 7.81 -19.58
CA GLU A 21 -6.11 8.91 -19.64
C GLU A 21 -7.33 8.51 -20.49
N ASP A 22 -7.13 7.71 -21.54
CA ASP A 22 -8.22 7.18 -22.36
C ASP A 22 -9.08 6.16 -21.59
N LEU A 23 -8.46 5.36 -20.71
CA LEU A 23 -9.18 4.49 -19.79
C LEU A 23 -10.04 5.32 -18.83
N TRP A 24 -9.49 6.37 -18.24
CA TRP A 24 -10.26 7.22 -17.33
C TRP A 24 -11.41 7.94 -18.03
N THR A 25 -11.20 8.40 -19.27
CA THR A 25 -12.25 8.98 -20.12
C THR A 25 -13.36 7.96 -20.41
N TRP A 26 -12.99 6.73 -20.74
CA TRP A 26 -13.97 5.66 -20.90
C TRP A 26 -14.74 5.38 -19.58
N MET A 27 -14.06 5.37 -18.44
CA MET A 27 -14.71 5.18 -17.13
C MET A 27 -15.68 6.32 -16.81
N ASP A 28 -15.32 7.57 -17.11
CA ASP A 28 -16.20 8.73 -16.96
C ASP A 28 -17.47 8.56 -17.84
N THR A 29 -17.30 8.12 -19.08
CA THR A 29 -18.43 7.81 -19.98
C THR A 29 -19.33 6.70 -19.43
N MET A 30 -18.80 5.71 -18.72
CA MET A 30 -19.60 4.67 -18.05
C MET A 30 -20.33 5.23 -16.84
N ARG A 31 -19.70 6.12 -16.08
CA ARG A 31 -20.31 6.80 -14.91
C ARG A 31 -21.49 7.64 -15.32
N ASP A 32 -21.40 8.38 -16.43
CA ASP A 32 -22.51 9.17 -17.01
C ASP A 32 -23.72 8.29 -17.39
N LYS A 33 -23.47 7.00 -17.64
CA LYS A 33 -24.52 5.99 -17.89
C LYS A 33 -24.98 5.28 -16.61
N GLY A 34 -24.57 5.75 -15.43
CA GLY A 34 -24.95 5.16 -14.14
C GLY A 34 -24.13 3.94 -13.72
N LEU A 35 -23.01 3.66 -14.39
CA LEU A 35 -22.08 2.57 -14.06
C LEU A 35 -20.80 3.15 -13.45
N ASP A 36 -20.81 3.41 -12.16
CA ASP A 36 -19.61 3.86 -11.48
C ASP A 36 -18.58 2.71 -11.35
N SER A 37 -17.33 3.08 -11.49
CA SER A 37 -16.21 2.15 -11.44
C SER A 37 -14.97 2.79 -10.87
N LEU A 38 -14.04 1.98 -10.37
CA LEU A 38 -12.70 2.41 -10.00
C LEU A 38 -11.65 1.44 -10.56
N ALA A 39 -10.53 2.00 -10.96
CA ALA A 39 -9.33 1.26 -11.31
C ALA A 39 -8.39 1.18 -10.10
N ILE A 40 -7.57 0.14 -10.06
CA ILE A 40 -6.52 -0.03 -9.06
C ILE A 40 -5.21 -0.23 -9.85
N LEU A 41 -4.30 0.71 -9.70
CA LEU A 41 -2.98 0.60 -10.31
C LEU A 41 -2.20 -0.54 -9.67
N HIS A 42 -1.59 -1.42 -10.46
CA HIS A 42 -0.80 -2.55 -9.97
C HIS A 42 0.55 -2.67 -10.69
N ASN A 43 1.50 -3.39 -10.09
CA ASN A 43 2.86 -3.59 -10.61
C ASN A 43 3.59 -2.25 -10.91
N SER A 44 3.40 -1.22 -10.11
CA SER A 44 4.06 0.06 -10.36
C SER A 44 5.58 -0.05 -10.27
N ASN A 45 6.11 -0.90 -9.38
CA ASN A 45 7.55 -1.21 -9.27
C ASN A 45 8.19 -1.66 -10.59
N GLN A 46 7.43 -2.33 -11.46
CA GLN A 46 7.90 -2.83 -12.77
C GLN A 46 7.58 -1.88 -13.93
N SER A 47 7.03 -0.70 -13.67
CA SER A 47 6.55 0.25 -14.69
C SER A 47 7.65 1.03 -15.39
N ASN A 48 8.86 1.02 -14.88
CA ASN A 48 9.98 1.83 -15.38
C ASN A 48 9.66 3.35 -15.38
N GLY A 49 9.09 3.83 -14.27
CA GLY A 49 8.72 5.23 -14.11
C GLY A 49 7.42 5.65 -14.77
N GLN A 50 6.68 4.71 -15.38
CA GLN A 50 5.45 5.06 -16.12
C GLN A 50 4.21 5.15 -15.22
N ALA A 51 4.22 4.53 -14.05
CA ALA A 51 3.07 4.49 -13.15
C ALA A 51 2.73 5.87 -12.56
N PHE A 52 3.76 6.63 -12.18
CA PHE A 52 3.62 7.92 -11.51
C PHE A 52 4.37 9.03 -12.26
N ARG A 53 4.07 9.14 -13.56
CA ARG A 53 4.64 10.20 -14.41
C ARG A 53 4.21 11.57 -13.91
N LEU A 54 5.11 12.54 -13.99
CA LEU A 54 4.84 13.95 -13.68
C LEU A 54 4.43 14.75 -14.93
N ALA A 55 3.94 14.06 -15.95
CA ALA A 55 3.44 14.62 -17.18
C ALA A 55 2.29 13.77 -17.73
N TYR A 56 1.40 14.38 -18.50
CA TYR A 56 0.44 13.66 -19.33
C TYR A 56 1.11 12.63 -20.23
N PHE A 57 0.34 11.70 -20.79
CA PHE A 57 0.89 10.70 -21.70
C PHE A 57 1.54 11.31 -22.94
N ASP A 58 1.04 12.45 -23.41
CA ASP A 58 1.58 13.24 -24.53
C ASP A 58 2.77 14.14 -24.14
N GLY A 59 3.17 14.18 -22.86
CA GLY A 59 4.31 14.95 -22.36
C GLY A 59 3.97 16.33 -21.82
N ARG A 60 2.71 16.81 -21.89
CA ARG A 60 2.28 18.07 -21.27
C ARG A 60 2.47 18.03 -19.77
N PRO A 61 2.74 19.16 -19.09
CA PRO A 61 2.73 19.25 -17.64
C PRO A 61 1.38 18.86 -17.06
N LEU A 62 1.37 18.14 -15.91
CA LEU A 62 0.14 17.84 -15.18
C LEU A 62 -0.54 19.12 -14.70
N ASP A 63 -1.86 19.08 -14.60
CA ASP A 63 -2.71 20.16 -14.12
C ASP A 63 -3.83 19.62 -13.21
N GLN A 64 -4.63 20.54 -12.67
CA GLN A 64 -5.77 20.24 -11.81
C GLN A 64 -6.76 19.25 -12.47
N ALA A 65 -7.02 19.41 -13.78
CA ALA A 65 -7.98 18.57 -14.50
C ALA A 65 -7.49 17.10 -14.56
N TYR A 66 -6.19 16.90 -14.81
CA TYR A 66 -5.57 15.56 -14.73
C TYR A 66 -5.70 14.96 -13.35
N ALA A 67 -5.36 15.74 -12.30
CA ALA A 67 -5.42 15.26 -10.93
C ALA A 67 -6.84 14.82 -10.54
N GLU A 68 -7.83 15.62 -10.85
CA GLU A 68 -9.24 15.32 -10.58
C GLU A 68 -9.73 14.08 -11.36
N GLN A 69 -9.38 13.98 -12.65
CA GLN A 69 -9.77 12.83 -13.47
C GLN A 69 -9.13 11.55 -12.95
N ARG A 70 -7.82 11.57 -12.63
CA ARG A 70 -7.13 10.42 -12.10
C ARG A 70 -7.72 9.97 -10.75
N MET A 71 -7.85 10.88 -9.79
CA MET A 71 -8.37 10.55 -8.46
C MET A 71 -9.81 10.06 -8.48
N ARG A 72 -10.62 10.55 -9.41
CA ARG A 72 -11.99 10.06 -9.62
C ARG A 72 -12.02 8.62 -10.16
N ASN A 73 -11.05 8.24 -10.98
CA ASN A 73 -11.04 6.95 -11.69
C ASN A 73 -10.06 5.93 -11.12
N GLU A 74 -8.90 6.36 -10.65
CA GLU A 74 -7.81 5.51 -10.14
C GLU A 74 -7.35 5.98 -8.75
N PRO A 75 -8.23 5.94 -7.73
CA PRO A 75 -7.91 6.42 -6.39
C PRO A 75 -7.09 5.44 -5.57
N MET A 76 -6.77 4.26 -6.10
CA MET A 76 -6.18 3.15 -5.36
C MET A 76 -4.92 2.64 -6.07
N VAL A 77 -4.00 2.11 -5.26
CA VAL A 77 -2.81 1.41 -5.74
C VAL A 77 -2.56 0.13 -4.95
N GLU A 78 -2.08 -0.89 -5.65
CA GLU A 78 -1.55 -2.10 -5.04
C GLU A 78 -0.10 -1.84 -4.59
N ILE A 79 0.16 -1.87 -3.28
CA ILE A 79 1.49 -1.62 -2.73
C ILE A 79 2.37 -2.86 -2.65
N THR A 80 1.78 -4.06 -2.71
CA THR A 80 2.51 -5.32 -2.66
C THR A 80 1.72 -6.47 -3.29
N GLN A 81 2.42 -7.39 -3.88
CA GLN A 81 1.93 -8.67 -4.37
C GLN A 81 3.12 -9.64 -4.53
N ILE A 82 2.88 -10.85 -5.01
CA ILE A 82 3.94 -11.86 -5.23
C ILE A 82 5.11 -11.35 -6.10
N LYS A 83 4.88 -10.39 -7.02
CA LYS A 83 5.92 -9.76 -7.83
C LYS A 83 6.60 -8.56 -7.12
N GLY A 84 6.57 -8.57 -5.79
CA GLY A 84 7.31 -7.65 -4.94
C GLY A 84 6.55 -6.40 -4.53
N THR A 85 7.23 -5.60 -3.72
CA THR A 85 6.71 -4.33 -3.19
C THR A 85 6.71 -3.23 -4.24
N SER A 86 5.68 -2.39 -4.19
CA SER A 86 5.59 -1.11 -4.89
C SER A 86 5.62 0.07 -3.91
N GLU A 87 5.82 -0.18 -2.62
CA GLU A 87 5.79 0.85 -1.58
C GLU A 87 6.94 1.84 -1.72
N THR A 88 8.17 1.35 -1.57
CA THR A 88 9.39 2.14 -1.74
C THR A 88 10.56 1.28 -2.25
N HIS A 89 11.72 1.91 -2.43
CA HIS A 89 12.94 1.27 -2.90
C HIS A 89 14.16 1.85 -2.15
N PRO A 90 15.22 1.09 -1.83
CA PRO A 90 16.40 1.59 -1.10
C PRO A 90 17.08 2.82 -1.71
N ARG A 91 16.95 3.01 -3.02
CA ARG A 91 17.47 4.21 -3.71
C ARG A 91 16.60 5.45 -3.52
N LEU A 92 15.37 5.30 -3.08
CA LEU A 92 14.42 6.38 -2.82
C LEU A 92 14.26 6.64 -1.32
N SER A 93 14.38 5.61 -0.49
CA SER A 93 14.29 5.65 0.98
C SER A 93 15.55 5.02 1.61
N PRO A 94 16.73 5.65 1.49
CA PRO A 94 18.00 5.05 1.97
C PRO A 94 18.07 4.94 3.49
N ASN A 95 17.25 5.69 4.23
CA ASN A 95 17.19 5.71 5.68
C ASN A 95 16.15 4.72 6.25
N ASP A 96 15.42 4.00 5.39
CA ASP A 96 14.48 2.96 5.79
C ASP A 96 15.16 1.59 5.78
N GLU A 97 15.29 0.97 6.95
CA GLU A 97 15.86 -0.38 7.10
C GLU A 97 15.08 -1.46 6.33
N TRP A 98 13.78 -1.21 6.05
CA TRP A 98 12.89 -2.13 5.37
C TRP A 98 12.64 -1.79 3.90
N ALA A 99 13.24 -0.72 3.38
CA ALA A 99 13.07 -0.34 1.97
C ALA A 99 13.49 -1.43 0.98
N GLY A 100 14.36 -2.35 1.41
CA GLY A 100 14.79 -3.50 0.62
C GLY A 100 13.90 -4.73 0.69
N PHE A 101 12.77 -4.68 1.43
CA PHE A 101 11.89 -5.82 1.60
C PHE A 101 11.17 -6.16 0.28
N GLU A 102 11.29 -7.43 -0.14
CA GLU A 102 10.62 -7.99 -1.32
C GLU A 102 10.76 -7.16 -2.61
N ILE A 103 11.93 -6.65 -2.90
CA ILE A 103 12.19 -5.90 -4.13
C ILE A 103 12.24 -6.85 -5.34
N LEU A 104 11.35 -6.60 -6.32
CA LEU A 104 11.44 -7.15 -7.66
C LEU A 104 11.62 -5.98 -8.64
N ASN A 105 12.85 -5.73 -9.04
CA ASN A 105 13.26 -4.52 -9.77
C ASN A 105 13.35 -4.70 -11.30
N THR A 106 12.72 -5.73 -11.85
CA THR A 106 12.71 -5.97 -13.30
C THR A 106 11.53 -5.29 -13.98
N ARG A 107 11.67 -4.93 -15.25
CA ARG A 107 10.55 -4.39 -16.05
C ARG A 107 9.50 -5.46 -16.34
N LYS A 108 8.24 -5.08 -16.28
CA LYS A 108 7.13 -5.97 -16.65
C LYS A 108 7.29 -6.45 -18.10
N GLY A 109 7.33 -7.77 -18.27
CA GLY A 109 7.49 -8.42 -19.58
C GLY A 109 8.89 -8.30 -20.22
N LYS A 110 9.87 -7.76 -19.50
CA LYS A 110 11.28 -7.63 -19.93
C LYS A 110 12.20 -7.90 -18.76
N THR A 111 12.26 -9.14 -18.32
CA THR A 111 12.94 -9.59 -17.09
C THR A 111 14.46 -9.36 -17.09
N ASN A 112 15.06 -9.17 -18.26
CA ASN A 112 16.49 -8.86 -18.40
C ASN A 112 16.81 -7.35 -18.23
N PHE A 113 15.80 -6.50 -17.99
CA PHE A 113 16.00 -5.07 -17.82
C PHE A 113 15.50 -4.63 -16.45
N TYR A 114 16.27 -3.78 -15.79
CA TYR A 114 15.86 -3.15 -14.54
C TYR A 114 14.81 -2.08 -14.78
N SER A 115 13.85 -2.00 -13.85
CA SER A 115 12.89 -0.90 -13.78
C SER A 115 13.54 0.31 -13.11
N SER A 116 13.30 1.50 -13.63
CA SER A 116 13.75 2.73 -12.97
C SER A 116 12.93 2.96 -11.69
N PRO A 117 13.55 3.15 -10.51
CA PRO A 117 12.82 3.44 -9.29
C PRO A 117 12.02 4.75 -9.34
N PRO A 118 12.58 5.90 -9.81
CA PRO A 118 11.81 7.14 -9.90
C PRO A 118 10.55 6.98 -10.77
N GLY A 119 9.41 7.44 -10.26
CA GLY A 119 8.10 7.32 -10.90
C GLY A 119 7.49 5.92 -10.86
N SER A 120 8.07 4.99 -10.07
CA SER A 120 7.62 3.60 -9.96
C SER A 120 7.11 3.23 -8.57
N TYR A 121 7.36 4.04 -7.55
CA TYR A 121 7.07 3.69 -6.16
C TYR A 121 6.15 4.71 -5.48
N VAL A 122 5.31 4.18 -4.59
CA VAL A 122 4.16 4.90 -4.03
C VAL A 122 4.56 6.03 -3.10
N ARG A 123 5.55 5.83 -2.19
CA ARG A 123 5.96 6.90 -1.26
C ARG A 123 6.48 8.13 -2.00
N GLU A 124 7.28 7.93 -3.03
CA GLU A 124 7.73 9.03 -3.90
C GLU A 124 6.55 9.73 -4.58
N ALA A 125 5.58 8.94 -5.09
CA ALA A 125 4.39 9.48 -5.75
C ALA A 125 3.57 10.37 -4.80
N LEU A 126 3.36 9.94 -3.54
CA LEU A 126 2.64 10.74 -2.53
C LEU A 126 3.31 12.10 -2.32
N MET A 127 4.62 12.12 -2.15
CA MET A 127 5.38 13.37 -1.95
C MET A 127 5.39 14.27 -3.19
N ASN A 128 5.50 13.67 -4.38
CA ASN A 128 5.38 14.41 -5.64
C ASN A 128 3.97 14.99 -5.82
N GLY A 129 2.93 14.28 -5.36
CA GLY A 129 1.56 14.77 -5.35
C GLY A 129 1.38 16.01 -4.48
N MET A 130 1.98 16.03 -3.28
CA MET A 130 1.97 17.22 -2.42
C MET A 130 2.70 18.40 -3.07
N ALA A 131 3.84 18.15 -3.72
CA ALA A 131 4.57 19.19 -4.43
C ALA A 131 3.76 19.79 -5.58
N LEU A 132 3.06 18.96 -6.36
CA LEU A 132 2.15 19.43 -7.43
C LEU A 132 0.98 20.25 -6.87
N GLU A 133 0.39 19.83 -5.74
CA GLU A 133 -0.71 20.54 -5.09
C GLU A 133 -0.27 21.94 -4.63
N ARG A 134 0.93 22.07 -4.06
CA ARG A 134 1.52 23.37 -3.70
C ARG A 134 1.76 24.28 -4.93
N GLU A 135 2.02 23.69 -6.09
CA GLU A 135 2.19 24.42 -7.37
C GLU A 135 0.85 24.75 -8.05
N ASP A 136 -0.29 24.60 -7.37
CA ASP A 136 -1.65 24.80 -7.91
C ASP A 136 -1.98 23.90 -9.12
N ARG A 137 -1.32 22.74 -9.21
CA ARG A 137 -1.49 21.77 -10.30
C ARG A 137 -2.39 20.58 -9.91
N GLY A 138 -2.92 20.59 -8.68
CA GLY A 138 -3.67 19.49 -8.09
C GLY A 138 -2.80 18.32 -7.67
N ASN A 139 -3.37 17.39 -6.89
CA ASN A 139 -2.67 16.20 -6.41
C ASN A 139 -3.25 14.93 -7.03
N PRO A 140 -2.59 14.34 -8.03
CA PRO A 140 -3.06 13.12 -8.70
C PRO A 140 -2.69 11.84 -7.93
N PHE A 141 -2.12 11.92 -6.73
CA PHE A 141 -1.57 10.79 -6.00
C PHE A 141 -2.06 10.68 -4.55
N LYS A 142 -3.24 11.20 -4.21
CA LYS A 142 -3.91 10.96 -2.91
C LYS A 142 -4.48 9.54 -2.85
N LEU A 143 -3.61 8.55 -2.95
CA LEU A 143 -3.95 7.15 -3.18
C LEU A 143 -4.33 6.40 -1.89
N GLY A 144 -5.30 5.50 -1.98
CA GLY A 144 -5.51 4.43 -1.01
C GLY A 144 -4.70 3.18 -1.38
N PHE A 145 -4.47 2.29 -0.40
CA PHE A 145 -3.56 1.15 -0.56
C PHE A 145 -4.28 -0.17 -0.42
N ILE A 146 -3.90 -1.14 -1.25
CA ILE A 146 -4.21 -2.56 -1.08
C ILE A 146 -2.96 -3.40 -1.27
N GLY A 147 -2.97 -4.62 -0.71
CA GLY A 147 -2.14 -5.71 -1.18
C GLY A 147 -2.95 -6.64 -2.07
N SER A 148 -2.30 -7.51 -2.82
CA SER A 148 -2.98 -8.55 -3.58
C SER A 148 -2.14 -9.82 -3.73
N SER A 149 -2.79 -10.91 -4.13
CA SER A 149 -2.10 -12.18 -4.38
C SER A 149 -1.52 -12.29 -5.78
N ASP A 150 -2.02 -11.51 -6.72
CA ASP A 150 -1.80 -11.66 -8.17
C ASP A 150 -2.10 -13.08 -8.68
N ASN A 151 -3.05 -13.75 -8.04
CA ASN A 151 -3.45 -15.11 -8.41
C ASN A 151 -4.27 -15.09 -9.70
N HIS A 152 -3.87 -15.90 -10.68
CA HIS A 152 -4.53 -16.03 -11.98
C HIS A 152 -5.37 -17.30 -12.11
N ASN A 153 -5.64 -18.00 -11.02
CA ASN A 153 -6.32 -19.30 -11.03
C ASN A 153 -7.82 -19.22 -10.73
N SER A 154 -8.42 -18.04 -10.71
CA SER A 154 -9.85 -17.76 -10.42
C SER A 154 -10.34 -18.23 -9.04
N SER A 155 -9.83 -19.29 -8.48
CA SER A 155 -10.17 -19.85 -7.15
C SER A 155 -8.95 -20.42 -6.44
N GLY A 156 -7.77 -19.92 -6.75
CA GLY A 156 -6.53 -20.35 -6.10
C GLY A 156 -6.54 -20.05 -4.60
N SER A 157 -5.94 -20.94 -3.83
CA SER A 157 -5.71 -20.71 -2.41
C SER A 157 -4.79 -19.52 -2.20
N TYR A 158 -5.08 -18.70 -1.20
CA TYR A 158 -4.30 -17.55 -0.78
C TYR A 158 -3.83 -17.69 0.69
N GLU A 159 -4.01 -18.86 1.29
CA GLU A 159 -3.49 -19.16 2.61
C GLU A 159 -1.95 -19.25 2.56
N GLU A 160 -1.25 -18.73 3.57
CA GLU A 160 0.21 -18.70 3.58
C GLU A 160 0.84 -20.08 3.50
N ASP A 161 0.24 -21.06 4.14
CA ASP A 161 0.67 -22.45 4.17
C ASP A 161 0.21 -23.27 2.97
N ASN A 162 -0.64 -22.71 2.12
CA ASN A 162 -1.24 -23.38 0.95
C ASN A 162 -1.37 -22.46 -0.26
N TYR A 163 -0.43 -21.55 -0.45
CA TYR A 163 -0.45 -20.60 -1.54
C TYR A 163 0.17 -21.16 -2.82
N PHE A 164 -0.61 -21.16 -3.91
CA PHE A 164 -0.19 -21.71 -5.21
C PHE A 164 0.66 -20.80 -6.08
N GLY A 165 0.85 -19.56 -5.71
CA GLY A 165 1.48 -18.58 -6.58
C GLY A 165 0.51 -18.01 -7.62
N THR A 166 1.03 -17.32 -8.66
CA THR A 166 0.19 -16.66 -9.67
C THR A 166 -0.47 -17.65 -10.62
N THR A 167 0.19 -18.77 -10.91
CA THR A 167 -0.29 -19.86 -11.78
C THR A 167 0.06 -21.20 -11.14
N PRO A 168 -0.60 -22.31 -11.54
CA PRO A 168 -0.25 -23.64 -11.03
C PRO A 168 1.23 -23.99 -11.21
N LEU A 169 1.85 -23.51 -12.30
CA LEU A 169 3.26 -23.77 -12.59
C LEU A 169 4.19 -23.07 -11.59
N THR A 170 3.87 -21.84 -11.19
CA THR A 170 4.66 -21.08 -10.20
C THR A 170 4.39 -21.52 -8.76
N GLY A 171 3.36 -22.32 -8.54
CA GLY A 171 3.04 -22.92 -7.24
C GLY A 171 3.82 -24.20 -6.91
N ILE A 172 4.52 -24.79 -7.90
CA ILE A 172 5.33 -25.99 -7.68
C ILE A 172 6.50 -25.65 -6.73
N PRO A 173 6.72 -26.44 -5.65
CA PRO A 173 7.74 -26.16 -4.65
C PRO A 173 9.15 -25.94 -5.23
N GLU A 174 9.54 -26.74 -6.21
CA GLU A 174 10.84 -26.63 -6.88
C GLU A 174 11.00 -25.29 -7.59
N VAL A 175 9.92 -24.80 -8.22
CA VAL A 175 9.90 -23.49 -8.89
C VAL A 175 10.02 -22.37 -7.89
N ARG A 176 9.30 -22.45 -6.77
CA ARG A 176 9.41 -21.48 -5.67
C ARG A 176 10.77 -21.53 -5.00
N ALA A 177 11.41 -22.70 -4.94
CA ALA A 177 12.78 -22.85 -4.47
C ALA A 177 13.84 -22.35 -5.47
N SER A 178 13.42 -21.69 -6.56
CA SER A 178 14.32 -21.04 -7.54
C SER A 178 15.01 -21.97 -8.51
N ILE A 179 14.45 -23.13 -8.76
CA ILE A 179 14.92 -23.99 -9.83
C ILE A 179 14.52 -23.35 -11.16
N PRO A 180 15.47 -22.94 -12.01
CA PRO A 180 15.15 -22.33 -13.28
C PRO A 180 14.30 -23.27 -14.15
N LEU A 181 13.13 -22.80 -14.58
CA LEU A 181 12.36 -23.46 -15.61
C LEU A 181 12.85 -23.00 -16.97
N ASN A 182 13.31 -23.93 -17.79
CA ASN A 182 13.54 -23.68 -19.20
C ASN A 182 12.16 -23.57 -19.90
N GLY A 183 11.74 -22.37 -20.29
CA GLY A 183 10.47 -22.13 -20.95
C GLY A 183 9.96 -20.70 -20.83
N VAL A 184 8.66 -20.49 -21.01
CA VAL A 184 8.00 -19.15 -21.03
C VAL A 184 8.27 -18.30 -19.80
N TYR A 185 8.60 -18.92 -18.68
CA TYR A 185 8.98 -18.27 -17.41
C TYR A 185 10.46 -18.45 -17.06
N GLY A 186 11.28 -19.01 -17.97
CA GLY A 186 12.67 -19.41 -17.70
C GLY A 186 13.62 -18.27 -17.32
N GLU A 187 13.22 -17.03 -17.56
CA GLU A 187 13.99 -15.83 -17.17
C GLU A 187 13.49 -15.19 -15.86
N MET A 188 12.30 -15.58 -15.37
CA MET A 188 11.79 -15.08 -14.10
C MET A 188 12.42 -15.88 -12.96
N ARG A 189 13.26 -15.22 -12.19
CA ARG A 189 13.79 -15.78 -10.96
C ARG A 189 12.69 -15.81 -9.90
N THR A 190 11.99 -16.92 -9.80
CA THR A 190 10.91 -17.11 -8.81
C THR A 190 11.38 -16.93 -7.37
N ALA A 191 12.68 -17.07 -7.10
CA ALA A 191 13.30 -16.68 -5.82
C ALA A 191 13.13 -15.21 -5.44
N GLN A 192 12.88 -14.35 -6.41
CA GLN A 192 12.65 -12.92 -6.17
C GLN A 192 11.16 -12.60 -5.96
N PHE A 193 10.29 -13.61 -6.04
CA PHE A 193 8.88 -13.43 -5.74
C PHE A 193 8.70 -13.28 -4.23
N GLY A 194 7.92 -12.26 -3.85
CA GLY A 194 7.53 -12.00 -2.48
C GLY A 194 6.39 -12.90 -1.99
N ALA A 195 5.88 -12.58 -0.83
CA ALA A 195 4.70 -13.19 -0.26
C ALA A 195 3.42 -12.73 -0.99
N SER A 196 2.36 -13.52 -0.86
CA SER A 196 1.02 -13.11 -1.26
C SER A 196 0.51 -12.00 -0.37
N GLY A 197 -0.02 -10.92 -0.97
CA GLY A 197 -0.74 -9.87 -0.26
C GLY A 197 -2.25 -10.06 -0.32
N LEU A 198 -2.96 -9.38 0.56
CA LEU A 198 -4.41 -9.26 0.54
C LEU A 198 -4.84 -7.80 0.67
N ALA A 199 -6.01 -7.47 0.10
CA ALA A 199 -6.69 -6.21 0.32
C ALA A 199 -7.53 -6.30 1.61
N GLY A 200 -7.20 -5.49 2.61
CA GLY A 200 -8.06 -5.23 3.74
C GLY A 200 -9.00 -4.06 3.45
N VAL A 201 -10.27 -4.20 3.78
CA VAL A 201 -11.30 -3.17 3.53
C VAL A 201 -12.19 -3.02 4.76
N TRP A 202 -12.26 -1.81 5.30
CA TRP A 202 -13.18 -1.49 6.39
C TRP A 202 -14.49 -0.98 5.81
N ALA A 203 -15.47 -1.87 5.75
CA ALA A 203 -16.81 -1.61 5.24
C ALA A 203 -17.86 -1.83 6.33
N GLU A 204 -18.98 -1.16 6.25
CA GLU A 204 -20.07 -1.26 7.21
C GLU A 204 -20.73 -2.64 7.20
N GLU A 205 -20.71 -3.30 6.02
CA GLU A 205 -21.28 -4.63 5.84
C GLU A 205 -20.62 -5.35 4.64
N ASN A 206 -20.74 -6.66 4.58
CA ASN A 206 -20.23 -7.46 3.48
C ASN A 206 -21.18 -7.47 2.27
N THR A 207 -21.38 -6.29 1.68
CA THR A 207 -22.13 -6.13 0.44
C THR A 207 -21.28 -5.45 -0.64
N ARG A 208 -21.66 -5.64 -1.90
CA ARG A 208 -20.99 -4.97 -3.03
C ARG A 208 -20.92 -3.45 -2.84
N ALA A 209 -22.03 -2.86 -2.43
CA ALA A 209 -22.16 -1.41 -2.29
C ALA A 209 -21.24 -0.89 -1.16
N ALA A 210 -21.30 -1.51 0.03
CA ALA A 210 -20.48 -1.10 1.16
C ALA A 210 -18.99 -1.27 0.88
N ILE A 211 -18.58 -2.40 0.30
CA ILE A 211 -17.18 -2.66 -0.10
C ILE A 211 -16.72 -1.65 -1.17
N PHE A 212 -17.54 -1.39 -2.20
CA PHE A 212 -17.19 -0.42 -3.24
C PHE A 212 -17.05 1.00 -2.66
N ASN A 213 -17.94 1.40 -1.76
CA ASN A 213 -17.88 2.71 -1.10
C ASN A 213 -16.65 2.83 -0.19
N ALA A 214 -16.29 1.78 0.54
CA ALA A 214 -15.09 1.75 1.37
C ALA A 214 -13.80 1.86 0.52
N LEU A 215 -13.73 1.16 -0.61
CA LEU A 215 -12.64 1.33 -1.59
C LEU A 215 -12.61 2.75 -2.16
N ARG A 216 -13.77 3.34 -2.47
CA ARG A 216 -13.90 4.70 -2.99
C ARG A 216 -13.38 5.75 -1.99
N ARG A 217 -13.68 5.60 -0.70
CA ARG A 217 -13.17 6.48 0.35
C ARG A 217 -11.79 6.07 0.86
N LYS A 218 -11.16 5.03 0.26
CA LYS A 218 -9.79 4.57 0.53
C LYS A 218 -9.59 4.06 1.97
N GLU A 219 -10.63 3.59 2.62
CA GLU A 219 -10.55 3.00 3.96
C GLU A 219 -10.08 1.55 3.87
N THR A 220 -8.84 1.40 3.45
CA THR A 220 -8.23 0.13 3.04
C THR A 220 -6.79 0.03 3.49
N PHE A 221 -6.29 -1.19 3.57
CA PHE A 221 -4.89 -1.49 3.84
C PHE A 221 -4.44 -2.72 3.05
N GLY A 222 -3.15 -2.90 2.90
CA GLY A 222 -2.53 -4.09 2.31
C GLY A 222 -1.86 -4.96 3.35
N THR A 223 -1.80 -6.27 3.11
CA THR A 223 -0.92 -7.20 3.82
C THR A 223 0.15 -7.72 2.88
N SER A 224 1.31 -8.10 3.42
CA SER A 224 2.44 -8.67 2.69
C SER A 224 2.87 -9.99 3.33
N GLY A 225 2.02 -11.00 3.20
CA GLY A 225 2.14 -12.29 3.90
C GLY A 225 1.15 -12.38 5.05
N ASN A 226 1.60 -12.23 6.25
CA ASN A 226 0.75 -12.28 7.45
C ASN A 226 -0.45 -11.32 7.36
N ARG A 227 -1.63 -11.80 7.75
CA ARG A 227 -2.90 -11.06 7.66
C ARG A 227 -3.10 -10.11 8.84
N ILE A 228 -2.14 -9.21 9.05
CA ILE A 228 -2.22 -8.17 10.07
C ILE A 228 -3.40 -7.25 9.72
N LYS A 229 -4.28 -7.01 10.72
CA LYS A 229 -5.36 -6.03 10.59
C LYS A 229 -4.88 -4.69 11.11
N LEU A 230 -5.07 -3.64 10.33
CA LEU A 230 -4.58 -2.30 10.63
C LEU A 230 -5.74 -1.29 10.65
N ARG A 231 -5.75 -0.42 11.65
CA ARG A 231 -6.55 0.81 11.67
C ARG A 231 -5.66 2.02 11.95
N PHE A 232 -6.02 3.13 11.32
CA PHE A 232 -5.34 4.40 11.48
C PHE A 232 -6.36 5.53 11.46
N PHE A 233 -6.29 6.41 12.45
CA PHE A 233 -7.15 7.59 12.56
C PHE A 233 -6.30 8.82 12.83
N GLY A 234 -6.69 9.96 12.24
CA GLY A 234 -6.09 11.26 12.51
C GLY A 234 -7.13 12.24 13.05
N GLY A 235 -6.73 13.11 13.98
CA GLY A 235 -7.62 14.13 14.53
C GLY A 235 -6.90 15.04 15.51
N PHE A 236 -7.60 16.04 16.03
CA PHE A 236 -7.02 17.01 16.94
C PHE A 236 -7.36 16.76 18.43
N ASP A 237 -8.29 15.82 18.72
CA ASP A 237 -8.77 15.51 20.07
C ASP A 237 -8.81 14.01 20.35
N LEU A 238 -8.01 13.21 19.62
CA LEU A 238 -7.98 11.75 19.74
C LEU A 238 -7.34 11.29 21.05
N SER A 239 -6.38 12.05 21.61
CA SER A 239 -5.70 11.72 22.87
C SER A 239 -6.63 11.61 24.08
N SER A 240 -7.86 12.09 23.97
CA SER A 240 -8.90 11.96 25.00
C SER A 240 -9.67 10.64 24.95
N ILE A 241 -9.37 9.77 24.01
CA ILE A 241 -10.02 8.45 23.87
C ILE A 241 -9.21 7.41 24.64
N ASP A 242 -9.92 6.61 25.44
CA ASP A 242 -9.32 5.44 26.08
C ASP A 242 -9.08 4.34 25.02
N LEU A 243 -7.82 3.95 24.86
CA LEU A 243 -7.42 2.92 23.90
C LEU A 243 -7.97 1.53 24.24
N ASP A 244 -8.21 1.24 25.51
CA ASP A 244 -8.76 -0.04 25.98
C ASP A 244 -10.29 -0.09 25.87
N SER A 245 -10.92 0.96 25.34
CA SER A 245 -12.36 1.03 25.20
C SER A 245 -12.90 0.05 24.15
N GLU A 246 -13.91 -0.74 24.49
CA GLU A 246 -14.58 -1.66 23.54
C GLU A 246 -15.17 -0.94 22.31
N ASP A 247 -15.49 0.35 22.42
CA ASP A 247 -16.02 1.18 21.35
C ASP A 247 -14.98 2.14 20.75
N LEU A 248 -13.67 1.84 20.88
CA LEU A 248 -12.55 2.63 20.40
C LEU A 248 -12.75 3.14 18.96
N ALA A 249 -13.05 2.24 18.02
CA ALA A 249 -13.25 2.62 16.62
C ALA A 249 -14.39 3.63 16.45
N LYS A 250 -15.54 3.42 17.13
CA LYS A 250 -16.69 4.32 17.08
C LYS A 250 -16.33 5.72 17.60
N ARG A 251 -15.57 5.78 18.71
CA ARG A 251 -15.10 7.05 19.28
C ARG A 251 -14.12 7.76 18.35
N ALA A 252 -13.21 7.00 17.73
CA ALA A 252 -12.24 7.54 16.78
C ALA A 252 -12.92 8.14 15.54
N TYR A 253 -13.94 7.47 14.98
CA TYR A 253 -14.77 8.04 13.91
C TYR A 253 -15.53 9.31 14.34
N GLY A 254 -15.92 9.41 15.60
CA GLY A 254 -16.63 10.58 16.12
C GLY A 254 -15.74 11.80 16.35
N LYS A 255 -14.42 11.63 16.46
CA LYS A 255 -13.46 12.70 16.81
C LYS A 255 -12.38 12.96 15.77
N GLY A 256 -12.30 12.13 14.74
CA GLY A 256 -11.27 12.23 13.72
C GLY A 256 -11.72 11.64 12.39
N VAL A 257 -10.76 11.46 11.51
CA VAL A 257 -10.92 10.86 10.19
C VAL A 257 -10.19 9.53 10.10
N PRO A 258 -10.75 8.52 9.41
CA PRO A 258 -10.09 7.24 9.21
C PRO A 258 -9.00 7.32 8.13
N MET A 259 -8.21 6.24 8.00
CA MET A 259 -7.26 6.05 6.91
C MET A 259 -7.89 6.34 5.54
N GLY A 260 -7.11 6.89 4.61
CA GLY A 260 -7.56 7.27 3.28
C GLY A 260 -8.20 8.66 3.18
N SER A 261 -8.46 9.31 4.32
CA SER A 261 -9.08 10.64 4.38
C SER A 261 -8.05 11.77 4.44
N ASP A 262 -8.48 12.98 4.12
CA ASP A 262 -7.72 14.20 4.36
C ASP A 262 -8.13 14.79 5.73
N LEU A 263 -7.15 15.11 6.58
CA LEU A 263 -7.35 15.84 7.82
C LEU A 263 -7.06 17.32 7.59
N MET A 264 -8.09 18.14 7.64
CA MET A 264 -7.94 19.60 7.45
C MET A 264 -7.26 20.24 8.65
N GLY A 265 -6.21 21.03 8.42
CA GLY A 265 -5.47 21.71 9.49
C GLY A 265 -6.35 22.62 10.36
N GLN A 266 -6.01 22.70 11.63
CA GLN A 266 -6.68 23.58 12.63
C GLN A 266 -5.69 24.59 13.20
N GLY A 267 -5.26 25.54 12.39
CA GLY A 267 -4.29 26.57 12.78
C GLY A 267 -2.95 25.96 13.17
N THR A 268 -2.46 26.26 14.36
CA THR A 268 -1.17 25.77 14.90
C THR A 268 -1.31 24.51 15.76
N LYS A 269 -2.50 23.94 15.89
CA LYS A 269 -2.70 22.74 16.69
C LYS A 269 -2.12 21.53 15.97
N ALA A 270 -1.20 20.82 16.63
CA ALA A 270 -0.66 19.58 16.10
C ALA A 270 -1.72 18.47 16.07
N PRO A 271 -1.82 17.70 14.99
CA PRO A 271 -2.71 16.55 14.93
C PRO A 271 -2.20 15.41 15.83
N SER A 272 -3.11 14.58 16.31
CA SER A 272 -2.81 13.32 16.96
C SER A 272 -3.36 12.16 16.14
N PHE A 273 -2.70 11.01 16.26
CA PHE A 273 -3.04 9.81 15.51
C PHE A 273 -3.25 8.63 16.45
N ILE A 274 -4.21 7.77 16.11
CA ILE A 274 -4.35 6.44 16.70
C ILE A 274 -3.91 5.43 15.67
N VAL A 275 -2.93 4.61 16.02
CA VAL A 275 -2.49 3.45 15.24
C VAL A 275 -2.83 2.19 16.02
N TRP A 276 -3.43 1.23 15.35
CA TRP A 276 -3.89 0.01 15.96
C TRP A 276 -3.71 -1.16 15.00
N ALA A 277 -2.95 -2.18 15.42
CA ALA A 277 -2.69 -3.39 14.65
C ALA A 277 -2.93 -4.65 15.46
N HIS A 278 -3.64 -5.61 14.86
CA HIS A 278 -3.75 -6.97 15.33
C HIS A 278 -2.91 -7.91 14.48
N ARG A 279 -2.17 -8.80 15.14
CA ARG A 279 -1.44 -9.85 14.42
C ARG A 279 -2.38 -10.82 13.72
N ASP A 280 -1.84 -11.49 12.71
CA ASP A 280 -2.42 -12.73 12.19
C ASP A 280 -2.33 -13.81 13.27
N SER A 281 -3.43 -14.51 13.57
CA SER A 281 -3.46 -15.57 14.59
C SER A 281 -2.52 -16.75 14.28
N TYR A 282 -2.22 -16.97 13.01
CA TYR A 282 -1.27 -17.99 12.52
C TYR A 282 0.13 -17.43 12.25
N GLY A 283 0.30 -16.11 12.30
CA GLY A 283 1.56 -15.43 12.05
C GLY A 283 2.43 -15.23 13.28
N ALA A 284 3.61 -14.72 13.05
CA ALA A 284 4.53 -14.30 14.12
C ALA A 284 3.91 -13.18 14.97
N PRO A 285 4.33 -13.04 16.25
CA PRO A 285 4.00 -11.88 17.06
C PRO A 285 4.41 -10.56 16.38
N LEU A 286 3.66 -9.50 16.65
CA LEU A 286 4.03 -8.15 16.17
C LEU A 286 5.33 -7.72 16.84
N GLN A 287 6.23 -7.14 16.08
CA GLN A 287 7.50 -6.62 16.58
C GLN A 287 7.37 -5.16 16.98
N ARG A 288 6.79 -4.35 16.10
CA ARG A 288 6.64 -2.90 16.29
C ARG A 288 5.54 -2.34 15.39
N LEU A 289 5.12 -1.12 15.69
CA LEU A 289 4.40 -0.23 14.78
C LEU A 289 5.32 0.90 14.36
N GLN A 290 5.28 1.24 13.08
CA GLN A 290 5.99 2.37 12.51
C GLN A 290 5.02 3.36 11.88
N ILE A 291 5.31 4.64 12.02
CA ILE A 291 4.71 5.70 11.21
C ILE A 291 5.78 6.25 10.28
N ILE A 292 5.40 6.37 9.01
CA ILE A 292 6.22 7.00 8.00
C ILE A 292 5.55 8.30 7.65
N LYS A 293 6.22 9.41 8.03
CA LYS A 293 5.79 10.77 7.71
C LYS A 293 6.50 11.24 6.45
N GLY A 294 5.74 11.66 5.47
CA GLY A 294 6.25 12.36 4.29
C GLY A 294 5.74 13.79 4.25
N TRP A 295 6.54 14.73 3.79
CA TRP A 295 6.16 16.14 3.63
C TRP A 295 6.77 16.76 2.37
N ASP A 296 6.29 17.94 2.00
CA ASP A 296 6.86 18.75 0.94
C ASP A 296 7.63 19.94 1.52
N ASP A 297 8.92 20.03 1.24
CA ASP A 297 9.85 21.06 1.71
C ASP A 297 10.50 21.86 0.57
N HIS A 298 9.77 22.04 -0.54
CA HIS A 298 10.26 22.74 -1.74
C HIS A 298 11.31 21.98 -2.57
N GLY A 299 11.46 20.64 -2.35
CA GLY A 299 12.38 19.79 -3.11
C GLY A 299 11.78 18.47 -3.56
N TYR A 300 12.37 17.85 -4.57
CA TYR A 300 11.96 16.53 -5.08
C TYR A 300 12.84 15.38 -4.56
N LYS A 301 13.65 15.61 -3.53
CA LYS A 301 14.49 14.56 -2.95
C LYS A 301 13.74 13.86 -1.82
N GLN A 302 13.35 12.63 -2.05
CA GLN A 302 12.59 11.82 -1.10
C GLN A 302 13.34 11.61 0.22
N GLU A 303 14.64 11.39 0.17
CA GLU A 303 15.49 11.15 1.33
C GLU A 303 15.50 12.26 2.39
N THR A 304 15.14 13.50 2.00
CA THR A 304 15.05 14.67 2.91
C THR A 304 13.62 15.00 3.31
N ARG A 305 12.63 14.25 2.82
CA ARG A 305 11.21 14.53 3.01
C ARG A 305 10.46 13.34 3.61
N GLU A 306 11.19 12.40 4.19
CA GLU A 306 10.65 11.21 4.80
C GLU A 306 11.30 10.96 6.16
N LYS A 307 10.47 10.68 7.17
CA LYS A 307 10.89 10.27 8.51
C LYS A 307 10.15 8.99 8.87
N ILE A 308 10.86 8.05 9.49
CA ILE A 308 10.33 6.76 9.92
C ILE A 308 10.53 6.66 11.43
N ASP A 309 9.45 6.63 12.17
CA ASP A 309 9.46 6.53 13.62
C ASP A 309 8.76 5.23 14.05
N ASP A 310 9.41 4.47 14.92
CA ASP A 310 8.74 3.43 15.69
C ASP A 310 7.86 4.11 16.75
N VAL A 311 6.60 3.71 16.83
CA VAL A 311 5.63 4.36 17.74
C VAL A 311 5.09 3.42 18.81
N ALA A 312 5.23 2.12 18.62
CA ALA A 312 4.97 1.11 19.64
C ALA A 312 5.91 -0.09 19.46
N CYS A 313 6.39 -0.63 20.56
CA CYS A 313 7.31 -1.76 20.59
C CYS A 313 6.66 -2.98 21.25
N SER A 314 7.06 -4.19 20.83
CA SER A 314 6.67 -5.41 21.48
C SER A 314 7.36 -5.58 22.85
N ASP A 315 6.86 -6.54 23.64
CA ASP A 315 7.49 -7.02 24.86
C ASP A 315 7.62 -5.97 25.99
N GLY A 316 6.79 -4.89 25.94
CA GLY A 316 6.85 -3.79 26.90
C GLY A 316 8.11 -2.93 26.78
N LEU A 317 8.80 -3.02 25.65
CA LEU A 317 9.91 -2.13 25.34
C LEU A 317 9.39 -0.74 24.99
N GLU A 318 10.14 0.27 25.40
CA GLU A 318 9.86 1.66 25.04
C GLU A 318 10.59 2.02 23.74
N VAL A 319 10.05 3.01 23.04
CA VAL A 319 10.74 3.64 21.90
C VAL A 319 11.88 4.50 22.45
N ASP A 320 13.08 4.30 21.94
CA ASP A 320 14.23 5.14 22.28
C ASP A 320 13.97 6.60 21.83
N THR A 321 14.05 7.54 22.76
CA THR A 321 13.67 8.94 22.52
C THR A 321 14.64 9.72 21.63
N LEU A 322 15.86 9.22 21.42
CA LEU A 322 16.86 9.85 20.57
C LEU A 322 16.82 9.31 19.13
N THR A 323 16.65 8.01 19.01
CA THR A 323 16.70 7.34 17.69
C THR A 323 15.32 7.13 17.10
N HIS A 324 14.24 7.26 17.89
CA HIS A 324 12.87 6.91 17.53
C HIS A 324 12.74 5.48 17.01
N ARG A 325 13.51 4.55 17.62
CA ARG A 325 13.50 3.13 17.27
C ARG A 325 13.23 2.25 18.49
N CYS A 326 12.55 1.13 18.25
CA CYS A 326 12.43 0.08 19.24
C CYS A 326 13.78 -0.62 19.46
N LEU A 327 14.12 -0.90 20.71
CA LEU A 327 15.25 -1.77 21.00
C LEU A 327 14.98 -3.19 20.49
N SER A 328 16.07 -3.91 20.15
CA SER A 328 15.94 -5.30 19.74
C SER A 328 15.38 -6.17 20.87
N ASN A 329 14.28 -6.87 20.61
CA ASN A 329 13.74 -7.86 21.55
C ASN A 329 14.51 -9.20 21.51
N GLY A 330 15.55 -9.31 20.70
CA GLY A 330 16.36 -10.52 20.55
C GLY A 330 15.66 -11.66 19.82
N ALA A 331 14.47 -11.44 19.24
CA ALA A 331 13.78 -12.47 18.46
C ALA A 331 14.62 -12.88 17.24
N LYS A 332 14.66 -14.19 16.98
CA LYS A 332 15.40 -14.77 15.85
C LYS A 332 14.55 -15.84 15.17
N VAL A 333 14.58 -15.82 13.85
CA VAL A 333 13.95 -16.86 13.04
C VAL A 333 14.99 -17.89 12.62
N THR A 334 14.72 -19.15 12.86
CA THR A 334 15.56 -20.26 12.37
C THR A 334 15.11 -20.62 10.97
N LEU A 335 15.93 -20.33 9.98
CA LEU A 335 15.56 -20.47 8.57
C LEU A 335 15.33 -21.92 8.10
N THR A 336 15.79 -22.91 8.88
CA THR A 336 15.62 -24.34 8.52
C THR A 336 14.22 -24.88 8.80
N ASN A 337 13.50 -24.27 9.75
CA ASN A 337 12.17 -24.74 10.19
C ASN A 337 11.19 -23.61 10.52
N CYS A 338 11.55 -22.38 10.23
CA CYS A 338 10.77 -21.18 10.51
C CYS A 338 10.36 -20.98 11.99
N SER A 339 11.03 -21.66 12.91
CA SER A 339 10.76 -21.45 14.35
C SER A 339 11.28 -20.10 14.81
N ILE A 340 10.55 -19.47 15.71
CA ILE A 340 10.90 -18.18 16.30
C ILE A 340 11.37 -18.40 17.73
N ALA A 341 12.62 -18.03 18.01
CA ALA A 341 13.16 -18.03 19.36
C ALA A 341 13.10 -16.62 19.96
N ASN A 342 12.92 -16.56 21.29
CA ASN A 342 12.91 -15.34 22.10
C ASN A 342 11.78 -14.33 21.78
N ALA A 343 10.80 -14.68 20.97
CA ALA A 343 9.64 -13.81 20.75
C ALA A 343 8.68 -13.95 21.93
N LYS A 344 8.42 -12.86 22.63
CA LYS A 344 7.27 -12.76 23.53
C LYS A 344 6.02 -12.45 22.71
N VAL A 345 4.86 -12.73 23.28
CA VAL A 345 3.61 -12.68 22.51
C VAL A 345 3.02 -11.28 22.53
N ALA A 346 3.32 -10.46 21.52
CA ALA A 346 2.50 -9.28 21.23
C ALA A 346 1.42 -9.65 20.21
N SER A 347 0.17 -9.78 20.67
CA SER A 347 -0.97 -10.05 19.81
C SER A 347 -1.55 -8.79 19.20
N GLU A 348 -1.37 -7.67 19.88
CA GLU A 348 -1.89 -6.37 19.52
C GLU A 348 -0.89 -5.29 19.91
N LEU A 349 -0.75 -4.29 19.09
CA LEU A 349 -0.03 -3.05 19.39
C LEU A 349 -0.94 -1.88 19.04
N GLN A 350 -1.08 -0.95 19.97
CA GLN A 350 -1.83 0.29 19.76
C GLN A 350 -1.15 1.44 20.47
N THR A 351 -1.26 2.63 19.93
CA THR A 351 -0.68 3.82 20.53
C THR A 351 -1.33 5.10 20.03
N PHE A 352 -1.14 6.16 20.81
CA PHE A 352 -1.27 7.54 20.34
C PHE A 352 0.08 8.07 19.94
N CYS A 353 0.10 8.84 18.88
CA CYS A 353 1.23 9.69 18.56
C CYS A 353 0.73 11.08 18.17
N THR A 354 1.49 12.09 18.53
CA THR A 354 1.23 13.48 18.17
C THR A 354 2.36 13.95 17.28
N ASP A 355 2.01 14.60 16.18
CA ASP A 355 3.01 15.21 15.31
C ASP A 355 3.59 16.45 16.05
N PRO A 356 4.88 16.45 16.36
CA PRO A 356 5.48 17.54 17.11
C PRO A 356 5.78 18.79 16.29
N ASP A 357 5.70 18.67 14.92
CA ASP A 357 6.15 19.74 14.00
C ASP A 357 4.99 20.53 13.38
#